data_73d76e8bd3f6358f08b11d86b714a8c2
#
_entry.id   73d76e8bd3f6358f08b11d86b714a8c2
#
_cell.length_a   1.000
_cell.length_b   1.000
_cell.length_c   1.000
_cell.angle_alpha   90.00
_cell.angle_beta   90.00
_cell.angle_gamma   90.00
#
_symmetry.space_group_name_H-M   'P 1'
#
loop_
_entity.id
_entity.type
_entity.pdbx_description
1 polymer ?
#
loop_
_entity_poly.entity_id
_entity_poly.type
_entity_poly.pdbx_seq_one_letter_code
_entity_poly.pdbx_strand_id
1 'polypeptide(L)'
;MSAPSTPTPEPVNPSPNNPLIQELIHKIQTIFPHLVIPTWILSPAICLYLLKIGSFETRLNLFLVLVYQYFFFRKTKVLREILYHTTKPTEYFTNYQFIIEDSEELKESGSLFCSHPHGYFATGLFISMIMNKTLRKAEVAGSRMALVYPWGGLVTKFLGIEGANPANFELFLKENKNIAFIPGGFEEATLTKYGKQKVFLKNRKGFIKFGLKYGYSVYPIYTIGETNMMNSISYEKLGIILNKIKMPGTLPYSKKWMLPNNDEELITIVGKRMDLPMIKTPKQEDIDKFHDMYVENLKRVYAKYKREKDGELEIC
;
A
#
# COMPACT_ATOMS: atom_id res chain seq x y z
N MET A 1 37.45 0.86 -0.88
CA MET A 1 36.09 1.28 -1.23
C MET A 1 35.35 1.51 0.08
N SER A 2 35.11 2.75 0.44
CA SER A 2 34.39 3.13 1.66
C SER A 2 32.92 2.73 1.51
N ALA A 3 32.37 2.05 2.52
CA ALA A 3 30.95 1.72 2.59
C ALA A 3 30.10 3.00 2.41
N PRO A 4 28.98 2.92 1.68
CA PRO A 4 28.09 4.07 1.55
C PRO A 4 27.57 4.47 2.93
N SER A 5 27.75 5.74 3.30
CA SER A 5 27.19 6.31 4.52
C SER A 5 25.68 6.08 4.55
N THR A 6 25.20 5.36 5.55
CA THR A 6 23.78 5.20 5.84
C THR A 6 23.17 6.58 6.07
N PRO A 7 22.14 6.99 5.30
CA PRO A 7 21.44 8.23 5.59
C PRO A 7 20.77 8.09 6.96
N THR A 8 21.01 9.03 7.85
CA THR A 8 20.35 9.14 9.14
C THR A 8 18.84 9.23 8.93
N PRO A 9 18.03 8.41 9.63
CA PRO A 9 16.59 8.53 9.56
C PRO A 9 16.15 9.93 10.00
N GLU A 10 15.25 10.58 9.24
CA GLU A 10 14.63 11.84 9.66
C GLU A 10 14.05 11.67 11.08
N PRO A 11 14.21 12.70 11.95
CA PRO A 11 13.73 12.61 13.32
C PRO A 11 12.20 12.43 13.31
N VAL A 12 11.77 11.28 13.79
CA VAL A 12 10.37 11.04 14.15
C VAL A 12 9.97 12.11 15.17
N ASN A 13 8.89 12.81 14.92
CA ASN A 13 8.34 13.87 15.77
C ASN A 13 8.40 13.44 17.26
N PRO A 14 8.86 14.29 18.18
CA PRO A 14 8.98 13.94 19.59
C PRO A 14 7.61 13.47 20.10
N SER A 15 7.58 12.29 20.69
CA SER A 15 6.39 11.77 21.36
C SER A 15 5.99 12.78 22.46
N PRO A 16 4.69 13.00 22.70
CA PRO A 16 4.25 13.91 23.75
C PRO A 16 4.82 13.48 25.09
N ASN A 17 5.40 14.44 25.84
CA ASN A 17 6.10 14.18 27.09
C ASN A 17 5.19 13.71 28.26
N ASN A 18 3.89 13.52 28.00
CA ASN A 18 2.94 13.07 29.01
C ASN A 18 2.94 11.52 29.07
N PRO A 19 3.30 10.90 30.23
CA PRO A 19 3.37 9.45 30.36
C PRO A 19 2.04 8.74 30.12
N LEU A 20 0.90 9.36 30.46
CA LEU A 20 -0.43 8.79 30.18
C LEU A 20 -0.71 8.74 28.69
N ILE A 21 -0.28 9.76 27.95
CA ILE A 21 -0.44 9.79 26.50
C ILE A 21 0.47 8.74 25.85
N GLN A 22 1.69 8.57 26.34
CA GLN A 22 2.60 7.52 25.86
C GLN A 22 2.04 6.10 26.12
N GLU A 23 1.47 5.85 27.31
CA GLU A 23 0.83 4.58 27.62
C GLU A 23 -0.38 4.31 26.73
N LEU A 24 -1.21 5.34 26.48
CA LEU A 24 -2.34 5.23 25.56
C LEU A 24 -1.89 4.94 24.13
N ILE A 25 -0.86 5.63 23.64
CA ILE A 25 -0.24 5.40 22.34
C ILE A 25 0.24 3.95 22.24
N HIS A 26 0.98 3.47 23.23
CA HIS A 26 1.49 2.10 23.26
C HIS A 26 0.35 1.06 23.24
N LYS A 27 -0.71 1.28 24.00
CA LYS A 27 -1.92 0.43 23.97
C LYS A 27 -2.58 0.44 22.59
N ILE A 28 -2.71 1.60 21.95
CA ILE A 28 -3.27 1.71 20.60
C ILE A 28 -2.39 0.94 19.61
N GLN A 29 -1.08 1.12 19.64
CA GLN A 29 -0.13 0.44 18.76
C GLN A 29 -0.17 -1.08 18.89
N THR A 30 -0.33 -1.58 20.12
CA THR A 30 -0.38 -3.01 20.40
C THR A 30 -1.74 -3.61 20.02
N ILE A 31 -2.85 -2.95 20.38
CA ILE A 31 -4.20 -3.49 20.21
C ILE A 31 -4.71 -3.29 18.78
N PHE A 32 -4.39 -2.15 18.16
CA PHE A 32 -4.95 -1.77 16.86
C PHE A 32 -4.70 -2.82 15.76
N PRO A 33 -3.47 -3.32 15.50
CA PRO A 33 -3.25 -4.34 14.48
C PRO A 33 -4.01 -5.64 14.80
N HIS A 34 -4.02 -6.07 16.08
CA HIS A 34 -4.66 -7.30 16.52
C HIS A 34 -6.18 -7.27 16.40
N LEU A 35 -6.78 -6.09 16.48
CA LEU A 35 -8.23 -5.93 16.33
C LEU A 35 -8.64 -5.64 14.88
N VAL A 36 -7.94 -4.71 14.23
CA VAL A 36 -8.35 -4.18 12.92
C VAL A 36 -8.08 -5.18 11.80
N ILE A 37 -6.92 -5.83 11.76
CA ILE A 37 -6.58 -6.74 10.67
C ILE A 37 -7.47 -7.99 10.66
N PRO A 38 -7.65 -8.74 11.77
CA PRO A 38 -8.54 -9.89 11.76
C PRO A 38 -10.00 -9.52 11.51
N THR A 39 -10.50 -8.43 12.10
CA THR A 39 -11.87 -7.99 11.86
C THR A 39 -12.09 -7.55 10.42
N TRP A 40 -11.09 -6.91 9.80
CA TRP A 40 -11.14 -6.60 8.38
C TRP A 40 -11.27 -7.87 7.54
N ILE A 41 -10.35 -8.84 7.71
CA ILE A 41 -10.34 -10.07 6.93
C ILE A 41 -11.64 -10.87 7.13
N LEU A 42 -12.10 -10.98 8.36
CA LEU A 42 -13.27 -11.80 8.73
C LEU A 42 -14.62 -11.08 8.52
N SER A 43 -14.61 -9.77 8.30
CA SER A 43 -15.86 -8.99 8.24
C SER A 43 -16.90 -9.49 7.24
N PRO A 44 -16.58 -9.99 6.02
CA PRO A 44 -17.60 -10.55 5.15
C PRO A 44 -18.22 -11.82 5.72
N ALA A 45 -17.41 -12.70 6.31
CA ALA A 45 -17.91 -13.93 6.95
C ALA A 45 -18.79 -13.61 8.16
N ILE A 46 -18.39 -12.63 8.98
CA ILE A 46 -19.20 -12.13 10.10
C ILE A 46 -20.52 -11.55 9.59
N CYS A 47 -20.51 -10.74 8.54
CA CYS A 47 -21.71 -10.19 7.95
C CYS A 47 -22.65 -11.29 7.45
N LEU A 48 -22.12 -12.29 6.70
CA LEU A 48 -22.91 -13.41 6.21
C LEU A 48 -23.49 -14.23 7.36
N TYR A 49 -22.72 -14.45 8.41
CA TYR A 49 -23.20 -15.15 9.61
C TYR A 49 -24.32 -14.38 10.30
N LEU A 50 -24.17 -13.08 10.51
CA LEU A 50 -25.20 -12.23 11.11
C LEU A 50 -26.48 -12.13 10.24
N LEU A 51 -26.33 -12.15 8.91
CA LEU A 51 -27.47 -12.21 8.00
C LEU A 51 -28.21 -13.56 8.10
N LYS A 52 -27.48 -14.66 8.38
CA LYS A 52 -28.09 -16.00 8.50
C LYS A 52 -28.82 -16.20 9.82
N ILE A 53 -28.19 -15.86 10.94
CA ILE A 53 -28.72 -16.18 12.29
C ILE A 53 -29.36 -15.00 13.02
N GLY A 54 -29.08 -13.75 12.58
CA GLY A 54 -29.52 -12.55 13.27
C GLY A 54 -31.04 -12.35 13.21
N SER A 55 -31.56 -11.69 14.24
CA SER A 55 -32.95 -11.18 14.26
C SER A 55 -33.17 -10.18 13.11
N PHE A 56 -34.43 -9.84 12.86
CA PHE A 56 -34.77 -8.79 11.90
C PHE A 56 -34.06 -7.46 12.23
N GLU A 57 -34.02 -7.07 13.49
CA GLU A 57 -33.33 -5.87 13.93
C GLU A 57 -31.83 -5.92 13.66
N THR A 58 -31.18 -7.07 13.92
CA THR A 58 -29.75 -7.27 13.62
C THR A 58 -29.46 -7.10 12.11
N ARG A 59 -30.31 -7.69 11.27
CA ARG A 59 -30.18 -7.58 9.80
C ARG A 59 -30.41 -6.14 9.32
N LEU A 60 -31.41 -5.47 9.87
CA LEU A 60 -31.73 -4.07 9.54
C LEU A 60 -30.57 -3.15 9.98
N ASN A 61 -30.06 -3.31 11.18
CA ASN A 61 -28.93 -2.51 11.68
C ASN A 61 -27.66 -2.74 10.84
N LEU A 62 -27.36 -3.99 10.49
CA LEU A 62 -26.25 -4.30 9.59
C LEU A 62 -26.42 -3.63 8.24
N PHE A 63 -27.61 -3.71 7.65
CA PHE A 63 -27.92 -3.05 6.38
C PHE A 63 -27.73 -1.52 6.48
N LEU A 64 -28.28 -0.89 7.52
CA LEU A 64 -28.14 0.55 7.73
C LEU A 64 -26.69 0.99 7.91
N VAL A 65 -25.88 0.23 8.66
CA VAL A 65 -24.46 0.49 8.84
C VAL A 65 -23.71 0.40 7.50
N LEU A 66 -23.98 -0.62 6.68
CA LEU A 66 -23.35 -0.77 5.36
C LEU A 66 -23.78 0.34 4.40
N VAL A 67 -25.05 0.72 4.41
CA VAL A 67 -25.58 1.86 3.61
C VAL A 67 -24.90 3.15 4.06
N TYR A 68 -24.83 3.41 5.37
CA TYR A 68 -24.14 4.58 5.90
C TYR A 68 -22.66 4.61 5.49
N GLN A 69 -21.95 3.48 5.66
CA GLN A 69 -20.55 3.35 5.25
C GLN A 69 -20.38 3.67 3.76
N TYR A 70 -21.26 3.17 2.91
CA TYR A 70 -21.12 3.31 1.46
C TYR A 70 -21.47 4.71 0.96
N PHE A 71 -22.59 5.29 1.41
CA PHE A 71 -23.13 6.53 0.84
C PHE A 71 -22.75 7.78 1.63
N PHE A 72 -22.69 7.72 2.94
CA PHE A 72 -22.59 8.89 3.80
C PHE A 72 -21.21 9.08 4.42
N PHE A 73 -20.46 8.01 4.63
CA PHE A 73 -19.15 8.12 5.24
C PHE A 73 -18.14 8.71 4.25
N ARG A 74 -17.71 9.94 4.52
CA ARG A 74 -16.74 10.64 3.69
C ARG A 74 -15.31 10.18 4.01
N LYS A 75 -14.47 10.16 2.97
CA LYS A 75 -13.04 9.92 3.11
C LYS A 75 -12.39 11.01 3.96
N THR A 76 -11.47 10.61 4.83
CA THR A 76 -10.61 11.51 5.63
C THR A 76 -9.19 10.97 5.63
N LYS A 77 -8.22 11.79 6.04
CA LYS A 77 -6.83 11.34 6.27
C LYS A 77 -6.49 11.23 7.77
N VAL A 78 -7.50 11.28 8.63
CA VAL A 78 -7.35 11.36 10.09
C VAL A 78 -6.55 10.17 10.64
N LEU A 79 -6.83 8.96 10.15
CA LEU A 79 -6.10 7.78 10.63
C LEU A 79 -4.61 7.84 10.24
N ARG A 80 -4.26 8.36 9.07
CA ARG A 80 -2.84 8.57 8.69
C ARG A 80 -2.14 9.55 9.61
N GLU A 81 -2.80 10.64 9.97
CA GLU A 81 -2.23 11.63 10.91
C GLU A 81 -2.06 11.01 12.31
N ILE A 82 -3.07 10.30 12.80
CA ILE A 82 -2.97 9.59 14.09
C ILE A 82 -1.80 8.60 14.05
N LEU A 83 -1.73 7.75 13.05
CA LEU A 83 -0.68 6.74 12.93
C LEU A 83 0.71 7.38 12.81
N TYR A 84 0.86 8.47 12.07
CA TYR A 84 2.13 9.19 11.99
C TYR A 84 2.62 9.68 13.36
N HIS A 85 1.72 10.19 14.19
CA HIS A 85 2.07 10.71 15.51
C HIS A 85 2.19 9.62 16.60
N THR A 86 1.59 8.46 16.36
CA THR A 86 1.48 7.41 17.40
C THR A 86 2.24 6.14 17.06
N THR A 87 2.62 5.90 15.78
CA THR A 87 3.20 4.61 15.38
C THR A 87 4.64 4.77 14.95
N LYS A 88 5.50 3.95 15.52
CA LYS A 88 6.86 3.74 15.03
C LYS A 88 6.92 2.33 14.43
N PRO A 89 7.18 2.18 13.12
CA PRO A 89 7.30 0.84 12.51
C PRO A 89 8.31 -0.05 13.23
N THR A 90 9.36 0.53 13.80
CA THR A 90 10.38 -0.16 14.60
C THR A 90 9.85 -0.76 15.92
N GLU A 91 8.68 -0.35 16.38
CA GLU A 91 8.06 -0.97 17.56
C GLU A 91 7.36 -2.29 17.22
N TYR A 92 6.88 -2.43 15.98
CA TYR A 92 6.29 -3.68 15.52
C TYR A 92 7.30 -4.58 14.81
N PHE A 93 8.08 -4.04 13.88
CA PHE A 93 9.10 -4.76 13.12
C PHE A 93 10.46 -4.60 13.80
N THR A 94 11.14 -5.69 14.08
CA THR A 94 12.46 -5.68 14.77
C THR A 94 13.52 -4.93 13.97
N ASN A 95 13.47 -4.98 12.65
CA ASN A 95 14.36 -4.27 11.76
C ASN A 95 13.55 -3.59 10.65
N TYR A 96 13.42 -2.26 10.74
CA TYR A 96 12.79 -1.47 9.69
C TYR A 96 13.72 -0.36 9.22
N GLN A 97 13.88 -0.22 7.90
CA GLN A 97 14.64 0.85 7.28
C GLN A 97 13.78 1.54 6.21
N PHE A 98 13.89 2.86 6.15
CA PHE A 98 13.28 3.68 5.11
C PHE A 98 14.37 4.50 4.42
N ILE A 99 14.57 4.29 3.13
CA ILE A 99 15.66 4.84 2.34
C ILE A 99 15.09 5.66 1.19
N ILE A 100 15.58 6.87 0.99
CA ILE A 100 15.34 7.67 -0.21
C ILE A 100 16.65 7.76 -0.96
N GLU A 101 16.70 7.28 -2.22
CA GLU A 101 17.94 7.23 -3.00
C GLU A 101 18.41 8.60 -3.51
N ASP A 102 17.46 9.48 -3.82
CA ASP A 102 17.81 10.84 -4.24
C ASP A 102 18.21 11.67 -3.01
N SER A 103 19.28 12.42 -3.16
CA SER A 103 19.71 13.41 -2.14
C SER A 103 18.77 14.61 -2.05
N GLU A 104 17.91 14.79 -3.05
CA GLU A 104 16.89 15.84 -3.08
C GLU A 104 15.63 15.40 -2.31
N GLU A 105 14.94 16.37 -1.72
CA GLU A 105 13.62 16.10 -1.13
C GLU A 105 12.63 15.64 -2.20
N LEU A 106 11.70 14.75 -1.79
CA LEU A 106 10.61 14.31 -2.66
C LEU A 106 9.76 15.50 -3.09
N LYS A 107 9.41 15.56 -4.38
CA LYS A 107 8.59 16.66 -4.91
C LYS A 107 7.28 16.79 -4.15
N GLU A 108 6.94 18.01 -3.75
CA GLU A 108 5.73 18.33 -2.99
C GLU A 108 4.43 18.12 -3.81
N SER A 109 4.54 18.09 -5.15
CA SER A 109 3.40 17.87 -6.07
C SER A 109 3.85 17.27 -7.39
N GLY A 110 2.91 16.78 -8.20
CA GLY A 110 3.16 16.31 -9.56
C GLY A 110 3.95 15.00 -9.62
N SER A 111 3.76 14.09 -8.66
CA SER A 111 4.50 12.85 -8.59
C SER A 111 3.62 11.62 -8.45
N LEU A 112 4.04 10.53 -9.09
CA LEU A 112 3.48 9.19 -8.97
C LEU A 112 4.43 8.34 -8.12
N PHE A 113 4.00 7.91 -6.97
CA PHE A 113 4.71 7.02 -6.06
C PHE A 113 4.19 5.59 -6.26
N CYS A 114 4.95 4.78 -6.95
CA CYS A 114 4.56 3.44 -7.40
C CYS A 114 5.20 2.39 -6.49
N SER A 115 4.42 1.81 -5.57
CA SER A 115 4.92 0.87 -4.57
C SER A 115 4.86 -0.58 -5.04
N HIS A 116 5.88 -1.36 -4.72
CA HIS A 116 6.05 -2.79 -5.00
C HIS A 116 6.77 -3.51 -3.86
N PRO A 117 6.58 -4.83 -3.73
CA PRO A 117 5.44 -5.58 -4.24
C PRO A 117 4.16 -5.24 -3.47
N HIS A 118 3.00 -5.67 -3.97
CA HIS A 118 1.73 -5.48 -3.24
C HIS A 118 1.73 -6.16 -1.87
N GLY A 119 2.33 -7.36 -1.78
CA GLY A 119 2.15 -8.16 -0.59
C GLY A 119 0.67 -8.49 -0.33
N TYR A 120 0.33 -8.78 0.91
CA TYR A 120 -1.07 -9.01 1.31
C TYR A 120 -1.76 -7.73 1.78
N PHE A 121 -1.03 -6.85 2.46
CA PHE A 121 -1.58 -5.64 3.10
C PHE A 121 -1.00 -4.35 2.55
N ALA A 122 -0.13 -4.41 1.55
CA ALA A 122 0.57 -3.22 1.04
C ALA A 122 1.35 -2.49 2.15
N THR A 123 1.98 -3.25 3.04
CA THR A 123 2.62 -2.74 4.26
C THR A 123 3.66 -1.69 3.95
N GLY A 124 4.50 -1.92 2.94
CA GLY A 124 5.51 -0.95 2.52
C GLY A 124 4.93 0.39 2.09
N LEU A 125 3.80 0.39 1.35
CA LEU A 125 3.11 1.62 0.99
C LEU A 125 2.59 2.36 2.24
N PHE A 126 1.91 1.63 3.15
CA PHE A 126 1.36 2.24 4.36
C PHE A 126 2.45 2.78 5.29
N ILE A 127 3.54 2.04 5.49
CA ILE A 127 4.66 2.50 6.30
C ILE A 127 5.32 3.73 5.67
N SER A 128 5.50 3.75 4.34
CA SER A 128 6.05 4.92 3.62
C SER A 128 5.25 6.19 3.90
N MET A 129 3.92 6.09 3.94
CA MET A 129 3.04 7.22 4.27
C MET A 129 3.16 7.67 5.73
N ILE A 130 3.49 6.75 6.65
CA ILE A 130 3.72 7.09 8.05
C ILE A 130 5.10 7.72 8.22
N MET A 131 6.11 7.24 7.49
CA MET A 131 7.50 7.67 7.68
C MET A 131 7.85 8.99 7.00
N ASN A 132 7.15 9.37 5.93
CA ASN A 132 7.51 10.54 5.13
C ASN A 132 6.35 11.53 4.97
N LYS A 133 6.62 12.83 5.24
CA LYS A 133 5.61 13.91 5.18
C LYS A 133 4.97 14.08 3.80
N THR A 134 5.77 13.96 2.74
CA THR A 134 5.30 14.14 1.35
C THR A 134 4.41 12.96 0.93
N LEU A 135 4.82 11.73 1.24
CA LEU A 135 4.02 10.53 0.98
C LEU A 135 2.73 10.52 1.83
N ARG A 136 2.77 11.03 3.07
CA ARG A 136 1.58 11.14 3.93
C ARG A 136 0.52 12.07 3.34
N LYS A 137 0.92 13.15 2.69
CA LYS A 137 0.02 14.09 2.01
C LYS A 137 -0.51 13.58 0.67
N ALA A 138 0.15 12.60 0.04
CA ALA A 138 -0.25 12.07 -1.26
C ALA A 138 -1.68 11.50 -1.24
N GLU A 139 -2.37 11.58 -2.37
CA GLU A 139 -3.62 10.87 -2.59
C GLU A 139 -3.31 9.39 -2.80
N VAL A 140 -4.03 8.50 -2.13
CA VAL A 140 -3.82 7.06 -2.27
C VAL A 140 -4.91 6.46 -3.13
N ALA A 141 -4.50 5.85 -4.24
CA ALA A 141 -5.39 5.13 -5.13
C ALA A 141 -5.32 3.62 -4.86
N GLY A 142 -6.44 3.05 -4.45
CA GLY A 142 -6.57 1.64 -4.11
C GLY A 142 -7.77 0.97 -4.76
N SER A 143 -7.96 -0.33 -4.50
CA SER A 143 -9.09 -1.07 -5.06
C SER A 143 -10.43 -0.53 -4.56
N ARG A 144 -11.41 -0.38 -5.47
CA ARG A 144 -12.80 -0.05 -5.08
C ARG A 144 -13.39 -1.10 -4.14
N MET A 145 -12.98 -2.36 -4.26
CA MET A 145 -13.45 -3.42 -3.35
C MET A 145 -13.01 -3.16 -1.90
N ALA A 146 -11.81 -2.61 -1.69
CA ALA A 146 -11.36 -2.24 -0.35
C ALA A 146 -12.25 -1.16 0.30
N LEU A 147 -12.90 -0.31 -0.50
CA LEU A 147 -13.79 0.76 -0.01
C LEU A 147 -15.19 0.26 0.35
N VAL A 148 -15.65 -0.82 -0.29
CA VAL A 148 -16.99 -1.40 -0.05
C VAL A 148 -16.95 -2.60 0.90
N TYR A 149 -15.76 -3.05 1.27
CA TYR A 149 -15.59 -4.16 2.19
C TYR A 149 -16.23 -3.84 3.55
N PRO A 150 -17.05 -4.72 4.11
CA PRO A 150 -17.66 -4.47 5.41
C PRO A 150 -16.62 -4.09 6.46
N TRP A 151 -16.85 -3.04 7.23
CA TRP A 151 -15.93 -2.41 8.20
C TRP A 151 -14.52 -2.06 7.66
N GLY A 152 -13.90 -2.92 6.86
CA GLY A 152 -12.63 -2.61 6.20
C GLY A 152 -12.72 -1.35 5.34
N GLY A 153 -13.86 -1.11 4.71
CA GLY A 153 -14.14 0.11 3.98
C GLY A 153 -14.11 1.37 4.86
N LEU A 154 -14.47 1.29 6.14
CA LEU A 154 -14.29 2.41 7.08
C LEU A 154 -12.80 2.70 7.30
N VAL A 155 -12.00 1.67 7.57
CA VAL A 155 -10.55 1.82 7.76
C VAL A 155 -9.90 2.44 6.52
N THR A 156 -10.22 1.96 5.32
CA THR A 156 -9.68 2.51 4.07
C THR A 156 -10.10 3.95 3.83
N LYS A 157 -11.34 4.32 4.17
CA LYS A 157 -11.82 5.70 4.09
C LYS A 157 -11.15 6.61 5.13
N PHE A 158 -10.94 6.15 6.35
CA PHE A 158 -10.17 6.87 7.37
C PHE A 158 -8.69 7.03 7.00
N LEU A 159 -8.14 6.09 6.25
CA LEU A 159 -6.81 6.21 5.64
C LEU A 159 -6.80 7.15 4.42
N GLY A 160 -7.92 7.66 4.00
CA GLY A 160 -8.03 8.56 2.84
C GLY A 160 -7.72 7.88 1.51
N ILE A 161 -8.04 6.58 1.39
CA ILE A 161 -7.86 5.84 0.14
C ILE A 161 -9.04 6.13 -0.79
N GLU A 162 -8.75 6.35 -2.07
CA GLU A 162 -9.72 6.51 -3.15
C GLU A 162 -9.69 5.32 -4.11
N GLY A 163 -10.81 5.13 -4.82
CA GLY A 163 -10.84 4.09 -5.85
C GLY A 163 -9.86 4.38 -6.99
N ALA A 164 -9.01 3.41 -7.30
CA ALA A 164 -8.09 3.45 -8.44
C ALA A 164 -8.87 3.27 -9.76
N ASN A 165 -9.62 4.28 -10.17
CA ASN A 165 -10.29 4.34 -11.46
C ASN A 165 -9.78 5.53 -12.28
N PRO A 166 -9.89 5.52 -13.62
CA PRO A 166 -9.34 6.58 -14.47
C PRO A 166 -9.85 7.97 -14.12
N ALA A 167 -11.11 8.11 -13.73
CA ALA A 167 -11.70 9.42 -13.42
C ALA A 167 -11.09 10.05 -12.15
N ASN A 168 -10.97 9.27 -11.06
CA ASN A 168 -10.32 9.76 -9.84
C ASN A 168 -8.85 10.05 -10.07
N PHE A 169 -8.17 9.17 -10.82
CA PHE A 169 -6.76 9.35 -11.14
C PHE A 169 -6.54 10.65 -11.94
N GLU A 170 -7.37 10.88 -12.97
CA GLU A 170 -7.32 12.09 -13.79
C GLU A 170 -7.68 13.36 -13.00
N LEU A 171 -8.58 13.27 -12.02
CA LEU A 171 -8.88 14.39 -11.14
C LEU A 171 -7.65 14.80 -10.34
N PHE A 172 -6.96 13.84 -9.70
CA PHE A 172 -5.74 14.12 -8.94
C PHE A 172 -4.63 14.70 -9.81
N LEU A 173 -4.48 14.20 -11.03
CA LEU A 173 -3.48 14.71 -11.99
C LEU A 173 -3.78 16.15 -12.39
N LYS A 174 -5.05 16.50 -12.66
CA LYS A 174 -5.46 17.87 -12.98
C LYS A 174 -5.22 18.84 -11.82
N GLU A 175 -5.34 18.37 -10.59
CA GLU A 175 -5.06 19.13 -9.38
C GLU A 175 -3.57 19.14 -8.99
N ASN A 176 -2.70 18.60 -9.83
CA ASN A 176 -1.26 18.48 -9.61
C ASN A 176 -0.89 17.83 -8.27
N LYS A 177 -1.68 16.87 -7.79
CA LYS A 177 -1.47 16.18 -6.53
C LYS A 177 -0.47 15.03 -6.68
N ASN A 178 0.27 14.76 -5.63
CA ASN A 178 1.03 13.52 -5.51
C ASN A 178 0.07 12.34 -5.36
N ILE A 179 0.34 11.24 -6.05
CA ILE A 179 -0.48 10.03 -6.04
C ILE A 179 0.39 8.84 -5.65
N ALA A 180 0.00 8.13 -4.59
CA ALA A 180 0.65 6.90 -4.15
C ALA A 180 -0.27 5.70 -4.44
N PHE A 181 0.26 4.66 -5.07
CA PHE A 181 -0.53 3.48 -5.45
C PHE A 181 0.36 2.30 -5.78
N ILE A 182 -0.26 1.14 -6.01
CA ILE A 182 0.41 -0.10 -6.44
C ILE A 182 -0.04 -0.41 -7.87
N PRO A 183 0.84 -0.26 -8.87
CA PRO A 183 0.48 -0.45 -10.29
C PRO A 183 -0.10 -1.84 -10.60
N GLY A 184 0.42 -2.89 -9.97
CA GLY A 184 -0.04 -4.27 -10.15
C GLY A 184 -1.40 -4.56 -9.56
N GLY A 185 -1.82 -3.79 -8.54
CA GLY A 185 -3.13 -3.90 -7.91
C GLY A 185 -3.40 -5.29 -7.33
N PHE A 186 -4.68 -5.71 -7.37
CA PHE A 186 -5.08 -7.00 -6.79
C PHE A 186 -4.54 -8.21 -7.55
N GLU A 187 -4.17 -8.10 -8.82
CA GLU A 187 -3.50 -9.16 -9.55
C GLU A 187 -2.13 -9.45 -8.95
N GLU A 188 -1.37 -8.40 -8.59
CA GLU A 188 -0.10 -8.57 -7.88
C GLU A 188 -0.31 -9.16 -6.48
N ALA A 189 -1.36 -8.74 -5.76
CA ALA A 189 -1.74 -9.35 -4.48
C ALA A 189 -2.03 -10.86 -4.62
N THR A 190 -2.70 -11.27 -5.72
CA THR A 190 -3.00 -12.67 -6.01
C THR A 190 -1.75 -13.49 -6.32
N LEU A 191 -0.74 -12.88 -6.93
CA LEU A 191 0.55 -13.52 -7.22
C LEU A 191 1.47 -13.60 -6.00
N THR A 192 1.12 -12.92 -4.91
CA THR A 192 1.95 -12.90 -3.69
C THR A 192 2.09 -14.32 -3.14
N LYS A 193 3.33 -14.77 -3.01
CA LYS A 193 3.72 -16.04 -2.38
C LYS A 193 4.92 -15.77 -1.48
N TYR A 194 4.97 -16.47 -0.35
CA TYR A 194 6.09 -16.35 0.60
C TYR A 194 7.45 -16.49 -0.09
N GLY A 195 8.33 -15.54 0.12
CA GLY A 195 9.70 -15.52 -0.42
C GLY A 195 9.81 -15.33 -1.93
N LYS A 196 8.70 -15.11 -2.66
CA LYS A 196 8.73 -14.90 -4.12
C LYS A 196 8.58 -13.44 -4.46
N GLN A 197 9.57 -12.91 -5.18
CA GLN A 197 9.62 -11.51 -5.60
C GLN A 197 8.97 -11.36 -6.98
N LYS A 198 7.64 -11.26 -7.00
CA LYS A 198 6.85 -11.14 -8.24
C LYS A 198 6.11 -9.81 -8.27
N VAL A 199 6.23 -9.11 -9.39
CA VAL A 199 5.57 -7.83 -9.62
C VAL A 199 4.75 -7.92 -10.91
N PHE A 200 3.46 -7.61 -10.83
CA PHE A 200 2.55 -7.63 -11.97
C PHE A 200 2.57 -6.29 -12.70
N LEU A 201 3.50 -6.12 -13.62
CA LEU A 201 3.78 -4.82 -14.23
C LEU A 201 3.83 -4.85 -15.76
N LYS A 202 4.10 -6.00 -16.39
CA LYS A 202 4.34 -6.14 -17.83
C LYS A 202 3.28 -5.45 -18.69
N ASN A 203 2.02 -5.57 -18.33
CA ASN A 203 0.88 -4.99 -19.03
C ASN A 203 0.25 -3.78 -18.29
N ARG A 204 0.89 -3.29 -17.23
CA ARG A 204 0.39 -2.18 -16.41
C ARG A 204 1.05 -0.87 -16.83
N LYS A 205 0.70 -0.38 -18.03
CA LYS A 205 1.30 0.83 -18.64
C LYS A 205 0.46 2.10 -18.43
N GLY A 206 -0.76 1.99 -17.88
CA GLY A 206 -1.70 3.09 -17.76
C GLY A 206 -1.18 4.28 -16.94
N PHE A 207 -0.42 4.02 -15.87
CA PHE A 207 0.15 5.08 -15.03
C PHE A 207 1.22 5.90 -15.77
N ILE A 208 2.03 5.25 -16.63
CA ILE A 208 2.99 5.93 -17.50
C ILE A 208 2.25 6.81 -18.52
N LYS A 209 1.19 6.28 -19.15
CA LYS A 209 0.36 7.07 -20.08
C LYS A 209 -0.18 8.34 -19.41
N PHE A 210 -0.71 8.23 -18.20
CA PHE A 210 -1.19 9.37 -17.43
C PHE A 210 -0.04 10.29 -17.01
N GLY A 211 1.07 9.74 -16.54
CA GLY A 211 2.26 10.51 -16.18
C GLY A 211 2.78 11.35 -17.36
N LEU A 212 2.88 10.77 -18.56
CA LEU A 212 3.26 11.48 -19.79
C LEU A 212 2.25 12.57 -20.14
N LYS A 213 0.93 12.28 -20.06
CA LYS A 213 -0.11 13.25 -20.42
C LYS A 213 -0.04 14.53 -19.58
N TYR A 214 0.40 14.42 -18.32
CA TYR A 214 0.42 15.51 -17.36
C TYR A 214 1.83 15.97 -16.95
N GLY A 215 2.91 15.36 -17.47
CA GLY A 215 4.29 15.73 -17.17
C GLY A 215 4.70 15.44 -15.72
N TYR A 216 4.29 14.28 -15.20
CA TYR A 216 4.55 13.89 -13.82
C TYR A 216 5.93 13.24 -13.66
N SER A 217 6.48 13.35 -12.46
CA SER A 217 7.62 12.54 -12.05
C SER A 217 7.14 11.20 -11.50
N VAL A 218 7.93 10.13 -11.72
CA VAL A 218 7.61 8.78 -11.22
C VAL A 218 8.71 8.31 -10.29
N TYR A 219 8.33 7.83 -9.11
CA TYR A 219 9.22 7.22 -8.13
C TYR A 219 8.88 5.74 -7.96
N PRO A 220 9.77 4.81 -8.31
CA PRO A 220 9.59 3.42 -7.93
C PRO A 220 9.84 3.28 -6.42
N ILE A 221 8.93 2.63 -5.71
CA ILE A 221 9.12 2.25 -4.32
C ILE A 221 9.16 0.73 -4.26
N TYR A 222 10.19 0.19 -3.63
CA TYR A 222 10.28 -1.25 -3.40
C TYR A 222 10.47 -1.55 -1.92
N THR A 223 9.71 -2.53 -1.40
CA THR A 223 9.85 -2.99 -0.02
C THR A 223 10.40 -4.41 0.01
N ILE A 224 11.67 -4.53 0.38
CA ILE A 224 12.31 -5.82 0.64
C ILE A 224 11.70 -6.42 1.92
N GLY A 225 11.42 -7.71 1.91
CA GLY A 225 10.80 -8.42 3.04
C GLY A 225 9.27 -8.45 3.02
N GLU A 226 8.60 -7.60 2.22
CA GLU A 226 7.13 -7.56 2.13
C GLU A 226 6.51 -8.95 1.87
N THR A 227 7.09 -9.75 0.98
CA THR A 227 6.58 -11.08 0.64
C THR A 227 6.91 -12.16 1.69
N ASN A 228 7.78 -11.85 2.64
CA ASN A 228 8.20 -12.78 3.69
C ASN A 228 7.40 -12.63 5.00
N MET A 229 6.58 -11.60 5.08
CA MET A 229 5.81 -11.34 6.30
C MET A 229 4.69 -12.35 6.53
N MET A 230 4.16 -12.96 5.48
CA MET A 230 3.01 -13.87 5.57
C MET A 230 3.12 -15.01 4.57
N ASN A 231 2.57 -16.15 4.96
CA ASN A 231 2.24 -17.24 4.05
C ASN A 231 0.85 -17.04 3.47
N SER A 232 0.49 -17.83 2.47
CA SER A 232 -0.86 -17.84 1.91
C SER A 232 -1.34 -19.24 1.59
N ILE A 233 -2.63 -19.42 1.76
CA ILE A 233 -3.36 -20.51 1.15
C ILE A 233 -4.01 -19.93 -0.10
N SER A 234 -3.59 -20.40 -1.28
CA SER A 234 -4.18 -19.99 -2.55
C SER A 234 -4.70 -21.20 -3.30
N TYR A 235 -5.94 -21.13 -3.73
CA TYR A 235 -6.54 -22.08 -4.64
C TYR A 235 -6.59 -21.44 -6.02
N GLU A 236 -5.73 -21.86 -6.94
CA GLU A 236 -5.59 -21.20 -8.26
C GLU A 236 -6.92 -21.03 -8.99
N LYS A 237 -7.76 -22.08 -9.03
CA LYS A 237 -9.09 -22.03 -9.67
C LYS A 237 -10.02 -21.02 -8.99
N LEU A 238 -10.02 -20.97 -7.66
CA LEU A 238 -10.81 -20.01 -6.90
C LEU A 238 -10.26 -18.59 -7.07
N GLY A 239 -8.94 -18.44 -7.09
CA GLY A 239 -8.27 -17.16 -7.33
C GLY A 239 -8.68 -16.54 -8.67
N ILE A 240 -8.70 -17.32 -9.75
CA ILE A 240 -9.14 -16.85 -11.07
C ILE A 240 -10.60 -16.36 -11.04
N ILE A 241 -11.49 -17.09 -10.34
CA ILE A 241 -12.90 -16.68 -10.21
C ILE A 241 -13.02 -15.41 -9.39
N LEU A 242 -12.34 -15.32 -8.25
CA LEU A 242 -12.38 -14.16 -7.37
C LEU A 242 -11.73 -12.92 -8.01
N ASN A 243 -10.72 -13.10 -8.85
CA ASN A 243 -10.15 -11.98 -9.61
C ASN A 243 -11.14 -11.32 -10.57
N LYS A 244 -12.13 -12.07 -11.11
CA LYS A 244 -13.20 -11.48 -11.94
C LYS A 244 -14.04 -10.47 -11.17
N ILE A 245 -14.19 -10.66 -9.87
CA ILE A 245 -14.87 -9.73 -8.97
C ILE A 245 -13.88 -8.84 -8.20
N LYS A 246 -12.62 -8.79 -8.65
CA LYS A 246 -11.54 -7.95 -8.08
C LYS A 246 -11.22 -8.24 -6.61
N MET A 247 -11.31 -9.50 -6.23
CA MET A 247 -10.88 -10.01 -4.94
C MET A 247 -9.65 -10.90 -5.11
N PRO A 248 -8.59 -10.72 -4.29
CA PRO A 248 -7.48 -11.67 -4.30
C PRO A 248 -7.98 -13.02 -3.78
N GLY A 249 -7.70 -14.09 -4.55
CA GLY A 249 -8.11 -15.45 -4.19
C GLY A 249 -7.16 -16.13 -3.22
N THR A 250 -6.60 -15.38 -2.29
CA THR A 250 -5.58 -15.85 -1.34
C THR A 250 -6.00 -15.51 0.08
N LEU A 251 -5.83 -16.46 1.00
CA LEU A 251 -6.02 -16.24 2.42
C LEU A 251 -4.64 -16.17 3.10
N PRO A 252 -4.25 -15.00 3.63
CA PRO A 252 -2.97 -14.86 4.31
C PRO A 252 -3.01 -15.47 5.70
N TYR A 253 -1.89 -16.05 6.14
CA TYR A 253 -1.68 -16.52 7.50
C TYR A 253 -0.20 -16.40 7.88
N SER A 254 0.08 -16.36 9.17
CA SER A 254 1.45 -16.30 9.70
C SER A 254 1.59 -17.10 10.98
N LYS A 255 2.80 -17.11 11.57
CA LYS A 255 3.03 -17.60 12.93
C LYS A 255 2.18 -16.85 13.97
N LYS A 256 1.78 -15.62 13.68
CA LYS A 256 0.91 -14.77 14.49
C LYS A 256 -0.54 -14.75 13.97
N TRP A 257 -0.97 -15.86 13.40
CA TRP A 257 -2.29 -16.06 12.81
C TRP A 257 -2.49 -15.13 11.57
N MET A 258 -3.30 -14.09 11.66
CA MET A 258 -3.58 -13.15 10.56
C MET A 258 -2.72 -11.89 10.60
N LEU A 259 -1.79 -11.76 11.56
CA LEU A 259 -0.89 -10.61 11.64
C LEU A 259 0.41 -10.87 10.90
N PRO A 260 1.04 -9.86 10.30
CA PRO A 260 2.37 -10.02 9.71
C PRO A 260 3.40 -10.53 10.72
N ASN A 261 4.34 -11.36 10.29
CA ASN A 261 5.50 -11.69 11.09
C ASN A 261 6.31 -10.42 11.33
N ASN A 262 6.67 -10.15 12.58
CA ASN A 262 7.43 -8.97 12.96
C ASN A 262 8.94 -9.23 13.09
N ASP A 263 9.35 -10.48 12.95
CA ASP A 263 10.74 -10.93 12.94
C ASP A 263 11.40 -10.79 11.54
N GLU A 264 10.63 -10.43 10.53
CA GLU A 264 11.17 -10.16 9.20
C GLU A 264 11.70 -8.72 9.11
N GLU A 265 12.88 -8.59 8.53
CA GLU A 265 13.47 -7.29 8.23
C GLU A 265 12.78 -6.66 7.03
N LEU A 266 12.32 -5.43 7.20
CA LEU A 266 11.70 -4.64 6.15
C LEU A 266 12.60 -3.47 5.75
N ILE A 267 12.89 -3.36 4.46
CA ILE A 267 13.62 -2.22 3.91
C ILE A 267 12.75 -1.61 2.80
N THR A 268 12.21 -0.43 3.05
CA THR A 268 11.45 0.31 2.05
C THR A 268 12.33 1.36 1.40
N ILE A 269 12.49 1.26 0.09
CA ILE A 269 13.36 2.11 -0.72
C ILE A 269 12.51 2.93 -1.68
N VAL A 270 12.61 4.25 -1.61
CA VAL A 270 12.16 5.16 -2.64
C VAL A 270 13.31 5.34 -3.63
N GLY A 271 13.17 4.76 -4.80
CA GLY A 271 14.20 4.80 -5.85
C GLY A 271 14.29 6.17 -6.53
N LYS A 272 15.28 6.30 -7.40
CA LYS A 272 15.53 7.56 -8.13
C LYS A 272 14.34 8.03 -8.93
N ARG A 273 14.11 9.34 -8.88
CA ARG A 273 13.08 10.03 -9.66
C ARG A 273 13.30 9.85 -11.16
N MET A 274 12.21 9.65 -11.86
CA MET A 274 12.16 9.64 -13.32
C MET A 274 11.16 10.71 -13.77
N ASP A 275 11.65 11.81 -14.36
CA ASP A 275 10.81 12.87 -14.86
C ASP A 275 10.27 12.52 -16.24
N LEU A 276 8.94 12.51 -16.39
CA LEU A 276 8.29 12.26 -17.67
C LEU A 276 8.04 13.58 -18.41
N PRO A 277 8.34 13.64 -19.73
CA PRO A 277 7.97 14.79 -20.54
C PRO A 277 6.45 14.91 -20.65
N MET A 278 5.95 16.15 -20.77
CA MET A 278 4.52 16.36 -21.02
C MET A 278 4.19 16.08 -22.49
N ILE A 279 3.47 14.99 -22.74
CA ILE A 279 2.99 14.60 -24.07
C ILE A 279 1.47 14.46 -23.99
N LYS A 280 0.72 15.46 -24.49
CA LYS A 280 -0.76 15.49 -24.36
C LYS A 280 -1.45 14.25 -24.92
N THR A 281 -0.92 13.68 -26.01
CA THR A 281 -1.44 12.47 -26.66
C THR A 281 -0.28 11.50 -26.88
N PRO A 282 0.17 10.78 -25.83
CA PRO A 282 1.32 9.86 -25.95
C PRO A 282 0.95 8.69 -26.87
N LYS A 283 1.83 8.39 -27.82
CA LYS A 283 1.74 7.21 -28.67
C LYS A 283 2.14 5.96 -27.88
N GLN A 284 1.81 4.79 -28.40
CA GLN A 284 2.17 3.53 -27.75
C GLN A 284 3.69 3.38 -27.57
N GLU A 285 4.47 3.83 -28.55
CA GLU A 285 5.93 3.83 -28.51
C GLU A 285 6.49 4.67 -27.34
N ASP A 286 5.90 5.86 -27.10
CA ASP A 286 6.29 6.70 -25.97
C ASP A 286 5.99 5.99 -24.64
N ILE A 287 4.80 5.40 -24.55
CA ILE A 287 4.36 4.69 -23.34
C ILE A 287 5.28 3.50 -23.08
N ASP A 288 5.58 2.70 -24.09
CA ASP A 288 6.44 1.52 -23.99
C ASP A 288 7.85 1.92 -23.57
N LYS A 289 8.45 2.91 -24.23
CA LYS A 289 9.77 3.43 -23.88
C LYS A 289 9.88 3.82 -22.40
N PHE A 290 8.98 4.68 -21.92
CA PHE A 290 9.07 5.15 -20.54
C PHE A 290 8.66 4.09 -19.52
N HIS A 291 7.80 3.15 -19.91
CA HIS A 291 7.50 1.99 -19.08
C HIS A 291 8.73 1.08 -18.93
N ASP A 292 9.46 0.82 -19.99
CA ASP A 292 10.67 0.00 -19.92
C ASP A 292 11.75 0.68 -19.06
N MET A 293 11.92 2.00 -19.19
CA MET A 293 12.80 2.77 -18.31
C MET A 293 12.38 2.65 -16.83
N TYR A 294 11.07 2.68 -16.55
CA TYR A 294 10.55 2.49 -15.20
C TYR A 294 10.86 1.09 -14.67
N VAL A 295 10.63 0.06 -15.46
CA VAL A 295 10.91 -1.34 -15.09
C VAL A 295 12.40 -1.54 -14.81
N GLU A 296 13.29 -0.98 -15.63
CA GLU A 296 14.73 -1.06 -15.39
C GLU A 296 15.15 -0.33 -14.11
N ASN A 297 14.56 0.85 -13.82
CA ASN A 297 14.81 1.56 -12.57
C ASN A 297 14.34 0.73 -11.36
N LEU A 298 13.17 0.09 -11.44
CA LEU A 298 12.65 -0.80 -10.38
C LEU A 298 13.56 -2.01 -10.17
N LYS A 299 14.00 -2.68 -11.24
CA LYS A 299 14.97 -3.79 -11.18
C LYS A 299 16.28 -3.36 -10.54
N ARG A 300 16.80 -2.19 -10.91
CA ARG A 300 18.02 -1.60 -10.34
C ARG A 300 17.87 -1.39 -8.83
N VAL A 301 16.74 -0.81 -8.38
CA VAL A 301 16.47 -0.62 -6.95
C VAL A 301 16.48 -1.97 -6.25
N TYR A 302 15.75 -2.95 -6.77
CA TYR A 302 15.71 -4.28 -6.18
C TYR A 302 17.09 -4.92 -6.11
N ALA A 303 17.84 -4.97 -7.23
CA ALA A 303 19.15 -5.60 -7.29
C ALA A 303 20.17 -4.97 -6.33
N LYS A 304 20.07 -3.64 -6.11
CA LYS A 304 20.99 -2.92 -5.20
C LYS A 304 20.76 -3.26 -3.74
N TYR A 305 19.52 -3.51 -3.33
CA TYR A 305 19.14 -3.65 -1.92
C TYR A 305 18.67 -5.05 -1.52
N LYS A 306 18.51 -5.99 -2.50
CA LYS A 306 18.14 -7.37 -2.19
C LYS A 306 19.20 -8.02 -1.28
N ARG A 307 18.73 -8.87 -0.34
CA ARG A 307 19.58 -9.66 0.53
C ARG A 307 19.91 -11.00 -0.14
N GLU A 308 20.92 -11.71 0.35
CA GLU A 308 21.28 -13.05 -0.18
C GLU A 308 20.12 -14.05 -0.16
N LYS A 309 19.23 -13.95 0.86
CA LYS A 309 18.06 -14.82 0.99
C LYS A 309 16.89 -14.45 0.05
N ASP A 310 16.90 -13.26 -0.53
CA ASP A 310 15.85 -12.81 -1.44
C ASP A 310 16.13 -13.38 -2.84
N GLY A 311 15.09 -13.94 -3.47
CA GLY A 311 15.20 -14.51 -4.82
C GLY A 311 15.37 -13.45 -5.91
N GLU A 312 15.27 -13.85 -7.16
CA GLU A 312 15.28 -12.92 -8.29
C GLU A 312 13.91 -12.24 -8.47
N LEU A 313 13.93 -10.98 -8.92
CA LEU A 313 12.71 -10.23 -9.22
C LEU A 313 12.13 -10.68 -10.57
N GLU A 314 10.92 -11.20 -10.53
CA GLU A 314 10.14 -11.59 -11.71
C GLU A 314 9.12 -10.49 -12.05
N ILE A 315 9.20 -9.94 -13.27
CA ILE A 315 8.22 -9.02 -13.81
C ILE A 315 7.22 -9.83 -14.65
N CYS A 316 5.96 -9.88 -14.22
CA CYS A 316 4.88 -10.63 -14.87
C CYS A 316 4.00 -9.72 -15.75
#